data_0235b475b85f9b19063be26fc2fab75c
#
_entry.id   0235b475b85f9b19063be26fc2fab75c
#
_cell.length_a   1.000
_cell.length_b   1.000
_cell.length_c   1.000
_cell.angle_alpha   90.00
_cell.angle_beta   90.00
_cell.angle_gamma   90.00
#
_symmetry.space_group_name_H-M   'P 1'
#
loop_
_entity.id
_entity.type
_entity.pdbx_description
1 polymer ?
#
loop_
_entity_poly.entity_id
_entity_poly.type
_entity_poly.pdbx_seq_one_letter_code
_entity_poly.pdbx_strand_id
1 'polypeptide(L)'
;MLKLKNIEKEKFDDFVKNHKTKSHFLQSLSWGEFAKVKKNLTPYYLGLTTDDDEIVAATLLLEKKLPMNMCYFYAPRGFVVDYKNKELVRAMTKKITEFAKSKKAIFVKIDPDLIKQSTNYQDITVQNKDYEEIFETLKSCGFKHQGFTKNFETMQPRYTFRIDLTQSLEDIEAHFSKTTKQRIAKSLKLDTEVTIGTKDDLKEFYHLMTLTESRKDFISYNEDYYETLYEIFNGNENSKATLFLGKVHFNKTIKALEKNLKIINDQISILPIDNLSKSAKNKLKELTNQKQNITKDIEKYKEYKKEYGNDITL
;
A
#
# COMPACT_ATOMS: atom_id res chain seq x y z
N MET A 1 -13.35 21.03 30.04
CA MET A 1 -12.04 20.36 30.36
C MET A 1 -11.93 19.11 29.47
N LEU A 2 -10.73 18.76 28.97
CA LEU A 2 -10.59 17.57 28.12
C LEU A 2 -10.36 16.30 28.97
N LYS A 3 -11.11 15.23 28.65
CA LYS A 3 -11.08 13.94 29.35
C LYS A 3 -10.70 12.82 28.37
N LEU A 4 -9.86 11.87 28.81
CA LEU A 4 -9.54 10.67 28.04
C LEU A 4 -10.46 9.54 28.49
N LYS A 5 -11.14 8.90 27.53
CA LYS A 5 -12.06 7.78 27.79
C LYS A 5 -11.80 6.64 26.79
N ASN A 6 -12.13 5.41 27.20
CA ASN A 6 -12.47 4.40 26.20
C ASN A 6 -13.79 4.82 25.55
N ILE A 7 -13.81 4.87 24.23
CA ILE A 7 -15.02 5.18 23.47
C ILE A 7 -15.53 3.92 22.78
N GLU A 8 -16.82 3.90 22.48
CA GLU A 8 -17.46 2.81 21.76
C GLU A 8 -16.75 2.61 20.40
N LYS A 9 -16.62 1.34 20.00
CA LYS A 9 -15.86 0.96 18.81
C LYS A 9 -16.37 1.64 17.54
N GLU A 10 -17.68 1.70 17.41
CA GLU A 10 -18.37 2.32 16.28
C GLU A 10 -18.07 3.83 16.21
N LYS A 11 -18.20 4.53 17.35
CA LYS A 11 -17.88 5.96 17.44
C LYS A 11 -16.40 6.24 17.16
N PHE A 12 -15.51 5.34 17.61
CA PHE A 12 -14.09 5.44 17.31
C PHE A 12 -13.83 5.32 15.81
N ASP A 13 -14.40 4.30 15.18
CA ASP A 13 -14.19 4.00 13.77
C ASP A 13 -14.73 5.12 12.88
N ASP A 14 -15.93 5.64 13.20
CA ASP A 14 -16.52 6.80 12.53
C ASP A 14 -15.66 8.06 12.66
N PHE A 15 -15.14 8.32 13.85
CA PHE A 15 -14.24 9.46 14.06
C PHE A 15 -12.97 9.33 13.23
N VAL A 16 -12.32 8.16 13.22
CA VAL A 16 -11.11 7.91 12.45
C VAL A 16 -11.37 8.05 10.96
N LYS A 17 -12.46 7.47 10.45
CA LYS A 17 -12.86 7.53 9.05
C LYS A 17 -13.11 8.96 8.59
N ASN A 18 -13.78 9.76 9.39
CA ASN A 18 -14.22 11.11 9.01
C ASN A 18 -13.23 12.21 9.43
N HIS A 19 -12.12 11.87 10.06
CA HIS A 19 -11.15 12.88 10.51
C HIS A 19 -10.40 13.52 9.35
N LYS A 20 -10.57 14.83 9.20
CA LYS A 20 -10.14 15.59 8.01
C LYS A 20 -8.62 15.71 7.85
N THR A 21 -7.87 15.77 8.95
CA THR A 21 -6.42 16.07 8.92
C THR A 21 -5.57 14.83 9.08
N LYS A 22 -6.12 13.76 9.66
CA LYS A 22 -5.37 12.52 9.90
C LYS A 22 -6.31 11.32 9.91
N SER A 23 -6.11 10.46 8.95
CA SER A 23 -6.77 9.15 8.89
C SER A 23 -5.80 8.13 8.30
N HIS A 24 -5.69 6.96 8.92
CA HIS A 24 -4.86 5.87 8.45
C HIS A 24 -5.46 4.54 8.90
N PHE A 25 -5.51 3.53 8.01
CA PHE A 25 -6.11 2.22 8.33
C PHE A 25 -5.48 1.52 9.54
N LEU A 26 -4.20 1.80 9.85
CA LEU A 26 -3.54 1.29 11.06
C LEU A 26 -4.09 1.90 12.36
N GLN A 27 -4.93 2.93 12.27
CA GLN A 27 -5.71 3.49 13.39
C GLN A 27 -7.18 3.06 13.37
N SER A 28 -7.58 2.14 12.48
CA SER A 28 -8.97 1.67 12.38
C SER A 28 -9.33 0.63 13.43
N LEU A 29 -10.63 0.43 13.63
CA LEU A 29 -11.17 -0.66 14.42
C LEU A 29 -10.68 -2.01 13.91
N SER A 30 -10.77 -2.26 12.61
CA SER A 30 -10.34 -3.52 11.98
C SER A 30 -8.87 -3.85 12.24
N TRP A 31 -7.99 -2.84 12.22
CA TRP A 31 -6.59 -3.07 12.58
C TRP A 31 -6.41 -3.45 14.04
N GLY A 32 -7.15 -2.83 14.95
CA GLY A 32 -7.13 -3.16 16.38
C GLY A 32 -7.55 -4.61 16.64
N GLU A 33 -8.66 -5.05 16.05
CA GLU A 33 -9.15 -6.43 16.15
C GLU A 33 -8.16 -7.42 15.52
N PHE A 34 -7.59 -7.09 14.36
CA PHE A 34 -6.56 -7.90 13.72
C PHE A 34 -5.29 -8.02 14.60
N ALA A 35 -4.83 -6.93 15.19
CA ALA A 35 -3.67 -6.92 16.07
C ALA A 35 -3.91 -7.75 17.35
N LYS A 36 -5.15 -7.77 17.86
CA LYS A 36 -5.55 -8.63 18.98
C LYS A 36 -5.41 -10.11 18.62
N VAL A 37 -5.93 -10.53 17.48
CA VAL A 37 -5.96 -11.94 17.05
C VAL A 37 -4.58 -12.43 16.61
N LYS A 38 -3.88 -11.67 15.74
CA LYS A 38 -2.66 -12.14 15.09
C LYS A 38 -1.36 -11.68 15.73
N LYS A 39 -1.38 -10.60 16.50
CA LYS A 39 -0.17 -10.04 17.10
C LYS A 39 -0.13 -10.17 18.62
N ASN A 40 -1.17 -10.75 19.22
CA ASN A 40 -1.34 -10.86 20.68
C ASN A 40 -1.11 -9.51 21.38
N LEU A 41 -1.78 -8.46 20.86
CA LEU A 41 -1.79 -7.12 21.41
C LEU A 41 -3.18 -6.81 21.97
N THR A 42 -3.25 -6.04 23.05
CA THR A 42 -4.55 -5.58 23.58
C THR A 42 -4.86 -4.19 23.01
N PRO A 43 -5.91 -4.04 22.18
CA PRO A 43 -6.30 -2.74 21.66
C PRO A 43 -7.10 -1.92 22.68
N TYR A 44 -6.81 -0.63 22.76
CA TYR A 44 -7.59 0.38 23.44
C TYR A 44 -8.02 1.45 22.44
N TYR A 45 -9.32 1.71 22.39
CA TYR A 45 -9.93 2.70 21.51
C TYR A 45 -10.18 3.96 22.36
N LEU A 46 -9.22 4.88 22.39
CA LEU A 46 -9.23 6.01 23.28
C LEU A 46 -9.63 7.29 22.54
N GLY A 47 -10.58 8.02 23.11
CA GLY A 47 -10.98 9.34 22.64
C GLY A 47 -10.68 10.41 23.69
N LEU A 48 -10.20 11.56 23.23
CA LEU A 48 -10.12 12.78 24.00
C LEU A 48 -11.41 13.57 23.76
N THR A 49 -12.20 13.77 24.81
CA THR A 49 -13.55 14.36 24.70
C THR A 49 -13.63 15.67 25.44
N THR A 50 -14.50 16.55 24.97
CA THR A 50 -14.95 17.76 25.68
C THR A 50 -15.89 17.42 26.85
N ASP A 51 -16.33 18.42 27.60
CA ASP A 51 -17.34 18.23 28.64
C ASP A 51 -18.71 17.85 28.07
N ASP A 52 -18.98 18.20 26.81
CA ASP A 52 -20.20 17.84 26.06
C ASP A 52 -20.07 16.46 25.33
N ASP A 53 -19.06 15.67 25.69
CA ASP A 53 -18.75 14.36 25.14
C ASP A 53 -18.40 14.34 23.63
N GLU A 54 -18.09 15.48 23.03
CA GLU A 54 -17.59 15.56 21.65
C GLU A 54 -16.14 15.03 21.58
N ILE A 55 -15.88 14.12 20.64
CA ILE A 55 -14.54 13.57 20.41
C ILE A 55 -13.74 14.58 19.57
N VAL A 56 -12.65 15.08 20.10
CA VAL A 56 -11.76 16.06 19.44
C VAL A 56 -10.42 15.47 18.98
N ALA A 57 -10.03 14.33 19.56
CA ALA A 57 -8.91 13.51 19.11
C ALA A 57 -9.12 12.06 19.54
N ALA A 58 -8.52 11.11 18.83
CA ALA A 58 -8.61 9.70 19.17
C ALA A 58 -7.30 8.97 18.92
N THR A 59 -7.17 7.75 19.43
CA THR A 59 -6.09 6.84 19.06
C THR A 59 -6.45 5.39 19.34
N LEU A 60 -6.09 4.52 18.41
CA LEU A 60 -5.89 3.11 18.70
C LEU A 60 -4.53 2.96 19.39
N LEU A 61 -4.56 2.52 20.63
CA LEU A 61 -3.37 2.28 21.43
C LEU A 61 -3.24 0.78 21.69
N LEU A 62 -2.18 0.17 21.18
CA LEU A 62 -1.92 -1.27 21.27
C LEU A 62 -0.97 -1.56 22.42
N GLU A 63 -1.44 -2.33 23.41
CA GLU A 63 -0.62 -2.78 24.53
C GLU A 63 0.11 -4.07 24.17
N LYS A 64 1.41 -4.09 24.42
CA LYS A 64 2.22 -5.32 24.46
C LYS A 64 2.62 -5.60 25.90
N LYS A 65 2.13 -6.71 26.43
CA LYS A 65 2.51 -7.17 27.77
C LYS A 65 3.98 -7.66 27.78
N LEU A 66 4.65 -7.38 28.87
CA LEU A 66 6.02 -7.74 29.16
C LEU A 66 6.09 -8.53 30.49
N PRO A 67 7.19 -9.20 30.79
CA PRO A 67 7.43 -9.80 32.12
C PRO A 67 7.27 -8.78 33.25
N MET A 68 7.16 -9.26 34.49
CA MET A 68 7.02 -8.44 35.71
C MET A 68 5.82 -7.49 35.71
N ASN A 69 4.73 -7.89 35.06
CA ASN A 69 3.48 -7.10 34.96
C ASN A 69 3.70 -5.69 34.38
N MET A 70 4.69 -5.53 33.53
CA MET A 70 4.94 -4.32 32.73
C MET A 70 4.31 -4.41 31.35
N CYS A 71 4.23 -3.31 30.66
CA CYS A 71 3.84 -3.25 29.27
C CYS A 71 4.53 -2.10 28.52
N TYR A 72 4.35 -2.05 27.21
CA TYR A 72 4.54 -0.83 26.45
C TYR A 72 3.34 -0.62 25.53
N PHE A 73 3.15 0.61 25.09
CA PHE A 73 2.10 0.97 24.15
C PHE A 73 2.68 1.41 22.80
N TYR A 74 1.93 1.07 21.75
CA TYR A 74 2.21 1.53 20.41
C TYR A 74 0.95 2.10 19.75
N ALA A 75 1.03 3.34 19.28
CA ALA A 75 0.01 3.96 18.44
C ALA A 75 0.52 4.00 16.99
N PRO A 76 0.16 3.03 16.14
CA PRO A 76 0.65 2.96 14.76
C PRO A 76 0.16 4.17 13.96
N ARG A 77 1.07 4.82 13.25
CA ARG A 77 0.81 6.06 12.52
C ARG A 77 0.35 7.23 13.40
N GLY A 78 0.63 7.14 14.71
CA GLY A 78 0.41 8.20 15.69
C GLY A 78 -1.05 8.40 16.09
N PHE A 79 -1.34 9.52 16.75
CA PHE A 79 -2.68 9.87 17.15
C PHE A 79 -3.50 10.38 15.96
N VAL A 80 -4.80 10.16 16.00
CA VAL A 80 -5.77 10.78 15.08
C VAL A 80 -6.14 12.14 15.64
N VAL A 81 -5.37 13.15 15.26
CA VAL A 81 -5.42 14.52 15.79
C VAL A 81 -4.91 15.51 14.75
N ASP A 82 -5.38 16.73 14.80
CA ASP A 82 -4.72 17.82 14.06
C ASP A 82 -3.40 18.18 14.73
N TYR A 83 -2.29 17.73 14.14
CA TYR A 83 -0.95 17.99 14.66
C TYR A 83 -0.53 19.47 14.61
N LYS A 84 -1.23 20.34 13.88
CA LYS A 84 -1.02 21.79 13.89
C LYS A 84 -1.62 22.44 15.15
N ASN A 85 -2.62 21.79 15.74
CA ASN A 85 -3.20 22.23 17.00
C ASN A 85 -2.32 21.80 18.19
N LYS A 86 -1.34 22.63 18.52
CA LYS A 86 -0.34 22.34 19.57
C LYS A 86 -0.96 22.03 20.93
N GLU A 87 -2.03 22.73 21.29
CA GLU A 87 -2.67 22.55 22.59
C GLU A 87 -3.39 21.19 22.65
N LEU A 88 -4.04 20.81 21.56
CA LEU A 88 -4.69 19.51 21.46
C LEU A 88 -3.67 18.36 21.49
N VAL A 89 -2.55 18.50 20.78
CA VAL A 89 -1.44 17.52 20.80
C VAL A 89 -0.85 17.40 22.22
N ARG A 90 -0.64 18.51 22.93
CA ARG A 90 -0.16 18.51 24.32
C ARG A 90 -1.16 17.84 25.27
N ALA A 91 -2.45 18.19 25.15
CA ALA A 91 -3.51 17.60 25.97
C ALA A 91 -3.60 16.08 25.74
N MET A 92 -3.62 15.64 24.48
CA MET A 92 -3.65 14.23 24.11
C MET A 92 -2.44 13.48 24.67
N THR A 93 -1.23 14.01 24.46
CA THR A 93 0.02 13.38 24.94
C THR A 93 0.02 13.26 26.45
N LYS A 94 -0.39 14.33 27.17
CA LYS A 94 -0.48 14.32 28.64
C LYS A 94 -1.44 13.22 29.12
N LYS A 95 -2.62 13.15 28.54
CA LYS A 95 -3.65 12.17 28.92
C LYS A 95 -3.27 10.73 28.59
N ILE A 96 -2.65 10.49 27.44
CA ILE A 96 -2.08 9.18 27.10
C ILE A 96 -0.95 8.80 28.05
N THR A 97 -0.12 9.74 28.45
CA THR A 97 0.97 9.49 29.43
C THR A 97 0.40 9.11 30.80
N GLU A 98 -0.64 9.80 31.27
CA GLU A 98 -1.35 9.47 32.51
C GLU A 98 -1.96 8.06 32.46
N PHE A 99 -2.63 7.73 31.35
CA PHE A 99 -3.18 6.39 31.10
C PHE A 99 -2.09 5.31 31.07
N ALA A 100 -1.00 5.53 30.32
CA ALA A 100 0.08 4.57 30.20
C ALA A 100 0.76 4.30 31.55
N LYS A 101 0.99 5.33 32.37
CA LYS A 101 1.50 5.20 33.74
C LYS A 101 0.58 4.35 34.63
N SER A 102 -0.73 4.53 34.53
CA SER A 102 -1.72 3.73 35.31
C SER A 102 -1.66 2.24 34.95
N LYS A 103 -1.20 1.91 33.74
CA LYS A 103 -1.00 0.52 33.22
C LYS A 103 0.42 -0.01 33.44
N LYS A 104 1.31 0.72 34.15
CA LYS A 104 2.72 0.38 34.37
C LYS A 104 3.50 0.25 33.05
N ALA A 105 3.17 1.06 32.07
CA ALA A 105 3.88 1.09 30.81
C ALA A 105 5.26 1.73 30.96
N ILE A 106 6.26 1.10 30.34
CA ILE A 106 7.64 1.60 30.33
C ILE A 106 7.88 2.71 29.30
N PHE A 107 7.12 2.69 28.19
CA PHE A 107 7.09 3.75 27.18
C PHE A 107 5.81 3.70 26.34
N VAL A 108 5.56 4.79 25.63
CA VAL A 108 4.59 4.86 24.53
C VAL A 108 5.35 5.19 23.25
N LYS A 109 5.20 4.34 22.22
CA LYS A 109 5.77 4.56 20.89
C LYS A 109 4.71 5.12 19.96
N ILE A 110 5.07 6.12 19.17
CA ILE A 110 4.28 6.63 18.05
C ILE A 110 5.16 6.77 16.81
N ASP A 111 4.59 6.66 15.64
CA ASP A 111 5.23 6.95 14.35
C ASP A 111 4.27 7.73 13.43
N PRO A 112 3.95 8.98 13.79
CA PRO A 112 2.93 9.76 13.10
C PRO A 112 3.25 9.89 11.61
N ASP A 113 2.20 9.81 10.79
CA ASP A 113 2.29 9.93 9.35
C ASP A 113 2.42 11.41 8.92
N LEU A 114 3.53 12.02 9.31
CA LEU A 114 3.84 13.41 9.05
C LEU A 114 4.78 13.54 7.86
N ILE A 115 4.30 14.19 6.80
CA ILE A 115 5.10 14.42 5.62
C ILE A 115 6.11 15.54 5.92
N LYS A 116 7.41 15.25 5.84
CA LYS A 116 8.47 16.25 5.92
C LYS A 116 8.67 16.95 4.57
N GLN A 117 8.71 16.17 3.50
CA GLN A 117 8.81 16.66 2.13
C GLN A 117 8.15 15.68 1.18
N SER A 118 7.71 16.18 0.04
CA SER A 118 7.19 15.37 -1.06
C SER A 118 7.91 15.72 -2.36
N THR A 119 8.17 14.71 -3.18
CA THR A 119 8.72 14.88 -4.53
C THR A 119 7.71 14.34 -5.52
N ASN A 120 7.31 15.14 -6.50
CA ASN A 120 6.38 14.73 -7.52
C ASN A 120 7.06 13.98 -8.69
N TYR A 121 6.27 13.58 -9.68
CA TYR A 121 6.76 12.85 -10.87
C TYR A 121 7.68 13.70 -11.79
N GLN A 122 7.77 15.00 -11.58
CA GLN A 122 8.68 15.93 -12.29
C GLN A 122 9.95 16.22 -11.49
N ASP A 123 10.22 15.44 -10.43
CA ASP A 123 11.33 15.62 -9.50
C ASP A 123 11.31 16.97 -8.74
N ILE A 124 10.14 17.63 -8.69
CA ILE A 124 9.96 18.86 -7.90
C ILE A 124 9.73 18.47 -6.45
N THR A 125 10.63 18.90 -5.57
CA THR A 125 10.54 18.66 -4.13
C THR A 125 9.96 19.87 -3.41
N VAL A 126 8.92 19.63 -2.62
CA VAL A 126 8.26 20.62 -1.76
C VAL A 126 8.47 20.24 -0.30
N GLN A 127 8.98 21.18 0.50
CA GLN A 127 9.10 21.02 1.95
C GLN A 127 7.77 21.33 2.62
N ASN A 128 7.40 20.55 3.63
CA ASN A 128 6.25 20.87 4.46
C ASN A 128 6.66 21.95 5.47
N LYS A 129 6.09 23.15 5.33
CA LYS A 129 6.39 24.30 6.17
C LYS A 129 6.04 24.11 7.64
N ASP A 130 5.04 23.27 7.93
CA ASP A 130 4.56 23.03 9.29
C ASP A 130 5.37 21.93 10.02
N TYR A 131 6.21 21.18 9.29
CA TYR A 131 6.87 19.99 9.82
C TYR A 131 7.76 20.29 11.04
N GLU A 132 8.60 21.30 10.97
CA GLU A 132 9.55 21.62 12.07
C GLU A 132 8.78 22.09 13.32
N GLU A 133 7.70 22.84 13.16
CA GLU A 133 6.88 23.28 14.27
C GLU A 133 6.15 22.11 14.96
N ILE A 134 5.61 21.18 14.18
CA ILE A 134 4.99 19.95 14.70
C ILE A 134 6.05 19.10 15.41
N PHE A 135 7.22 18.95 14.82
CA PHE A 135 8.33 18.19 15.37
C PHE A 135 8.77 18.73 16.73
N GLU A 136 8.99 20.04 16.84
CA GLU A 136 9.34 20.69 18.11
C GLU A 136 8.20 20.61 19.14
N THR A 137 6.94 20.66 18.71
CA THR A 137 5.79 20.44 19.59
C THR A 137 5.83 19.04 20.20
N LEU A 138 6.05 18.00 19.40
CA LEU A 138 6.17 16.62 19.90
C LEU A 138 7.36 16.47 20.87
N LYS A 139 8.51 17.07 20.57
CA LYS A 139 9.67 17.09 21.50
C LYS A 139 9.32 17.77 22.81
N SER A 140 8.64 18.90 22.76
CA SER A 140 8.20 19.62 23.97
C SER A 140 7.21 18.82 24.83
N CYS A 141 6.48 17.87 24.21
CA CYS A 141 5.62 16.90 24.89
C CYS A 141 6.39 15.73 25.52
N GLY A 142 7.71 15.67 25.39
CA GLY A 142 8.56 14.62 25.96
C GLY A 142 8.86 13.45 25.04
N PHE A 143 8.43 13.49 23.77
CA PHE A 143 8.82 12.48 22.80
C PHE A 143 10.31 12.62 22.44
N LYS A 144 10.99 11.46 22.36
CA LYS A 144 12.38 11.37 21.89
C LYS A 144 12.38 10.78 20.49
N HIS A 145 12.84 11.56 19.52
CA HIS A 145 12.97 11.07 18.14
C HIS A 145 14.11 10.05 18.06
N GLN A 146 13.79 8.86 17.55
CA GLN A 146 14.72 7.73 17.45
C GLN A 146 15.56 7.73 16.16
N GLY A 147 15.53 8.82 15.42
CA GLY A 147 16.17 8.92 14.09
C GLY A 147 15.26 8.44 12.96
N PHE A 148 15.74 8.63 11.73
CA PHE A 148 15.08 8.12 10.54
C PHE A 148 15.64 6.75 10.21
N THR A 149 14.76 5.77 10.01
CA THR A 149 15.15 4.43 9.57
C THR A 149 15.67 4.47 8.14
N LYS A 150 16.76 3.76 7.89
CA LYS A 150 17.35 3.66 6.55
C LYS A 150 16.93 2.37 5.83
N ASN A 151 16.71 1.31 6.59
CA ASN A 151 16.26 0.01 6.13
C ASN A 151 14.97 -0.34 6.88
N PHE A 152 14.32 -1.46 6.63
CA PHE A 152 13.10 -1.91 7.31
C PHE A 152 13.31 -2.27 8.80
N GLU A 153 14.14 -1.50 9.51
CA GLU A 153 14.49 -1.72 10.91
C GLU A 153 13.36 -1.35 11.87
N THR A 154 12.35 -0.62 11.40
CA THR A 154 11.19 -0.23 12.19
C THR A 154 9.88 -0.64 11.55
N MET A 155 8.79 -0.52 12.30
CA MET A 155 7.47 -1.00 11.90
C MET A 155 6.90 -0.29 10.67
N GLN A 156 7.35 0.96 10.36
CA GLN A 156 6.83 1.75 9.25
C GLN A 156 7.96 2.35 8.41
N PRO A 157 7.83 2.34 7.07
CA PRO A 157 8.86 2.89 6.19
C PRO A 157 8.94 4.41 6.29
N ARG A 158 10.16 4.93 6.17
CA ARG A 158 10.42 6.38 6.11
C ARG A 158 9.97 7.01 4.80
N TYR A 159 10.19 6.32 3.70
CA TYR A 159 9.78 6.74 2.37
C TYR A 159 8.61 5.90 1.87
N THR A 160 7.63 6.54 1.28
CA THR A 160 6.50 5.88 0.64
C THR A 160 6.16 6.58 -0.67
N PHE A 161 5.60 5.83 -1.61
CA PHE A 161 4.96 6.40 -2.79
C PHE A 161 3.45 6.48 -2.53
N ARG A 162 2.83 7.57 -2.98
CA ARG A 162 1.38 7.77 -2.85
C ARG A 162 0.80 8.21 -4.18
N ILE A 163 -0.36 7.67 -4.51
CA ILE A 163 -1.19 8.10 -5.62
C ILE A 163 -2.52 8.55 -5.03
N ASP A 164 -2.96 9.75 -5.38
CA ASP A 164 -4.28 10.22 -5.02
C ASP A 164 -5.31 9.60 -5.98
N LEU A 165 -6.12 8.69 -5.44
CA LEU A 165 -7.14 7.95 -6.19
C LEU A 165 -8.48 8.71 -6.28
N THR A 166 -8.57 9.93 -5.76
CA THR A 166 -9.76 10.79 -5.90
C THR A 166 -9.80 11.53 -7.24
N GLN A 167 -8.69 11.52 -7.97
CA GLN A 167 -8.56 12.10 -9.31
C GLN A 167 -9.21 11.20 -10.37
N SER A 168 -9.44 11.74 -11.58
CA SER A 168 -9.89 10.93 -12.72
C SER A 168 -8.81 9.94 -13.16
N LEU A 169 -9.21 8.84 -13.82
CA LEU A 169 -8.24 7.88 -14.38
C LEU A 169 -7.31 8.53 -15.39
N GLU A 170 -7.82 9.43 -16.20
CA GLU A 170 -7.07 10.19 -17.20
C GLU A 170 -5.98 11.04 -16.55
N ASP A 171 -6.29 11.73 -15.43
CA ASP A 171 -5.32 12.53 -14.69
C ASP A 171 -4.24 11.62 -14.04
N ILE A 172 -4.66 10.50 -13.45
CA ILE A 172 -3.71 9.54 -12.88
C ILE A 172 -2.78 8.99 -13.96
N GLU A 173 -3.33 8.59 -15.13
CA GLU A 173 -2.52 8.09 -16.25
C GLU A 173 -1.62 9.17 -16.84
N ALA A 174 -2.05 10.43 -16.89
CA ALA A 174 -1.24 11.53 -17.36
C ALA A 174 0.09 11.64 -16.61
N HIS A 175 0.06 11.35 -15.30
CA HIS A 175 1.22 11.42 -14.41
C HIS A 175 2.13 10.17 -14.45
N PHE A 176 1.73 9.08 -15.14
CA PHE A 176 2.59 7.90 -15.27
C PHE A 176 3.80 8.17 -16.16
N SER A 177 4.94 7.60 -15.78
CA SER A 177 6.13 7.62 -16.62
C SER A 177 5.86 6.96 -17.98
N LYS A 178 6.62 7.35 -19.00
CA LYS A 178 6.55 6.72 -20.33
C LYS A 178 6.71 5.19 -20.24
N THR A 179 7.62 4.73 -19.40
CA THR A 179 7.86 3.29 -19.18
C THR A 179 6.64 2.60 -18.56
N THR A 180 5.98 3.23 -17.59
CA THR A 180 4.75 2.70 -16.97
C THR A 180 3.64 2.58 -18.01
N LYS A 181 3.39 3.63 -18.79
CA LYS A 181 2.39 3.61 -19.89
C LYS A 181 2.67 2.50 -20.91
N GLN A 182 3.94 2.33 -21.29
CA GLN A 182 4.32 1.26 -22.22
C GLN A 182 4.10 -0.14 -21.65
N ARG A 183 4.38 -0.34 -20.35
CA ARG A 183 4.14 -1.64 -19.68
C ARG A 183 2.66 -1.96 -19.59
N ILE A 184 1.83 -0.99 -19.22
CA ILE A 184 0.36 -1.14 -19.21
C ILE A 184 -0.14 -1.48 -20.62
N ALA A 185 0.26 -0.73 -21.63
CA ALA A 185 -0.13 -1.00 -23.02
C ALA A 185 0.34 -2.39 -23.50
N LYS A 186 1.51 -2.85 -23.05
CA LYS A 186 2.00 -4.20 -23.37
C LYS A 186 1.14 -5.27 -22.70
N SER A 187 0.79 -5.12 -21.41
CA SER A 187 -0.04 -6.11 -20.70
C SER A 187 -1.43 -6.23 -21.32
N LEU A 188 -2.04 -5.09 -21.71
CA LEU A 188 -3.32 -5.09 -22.43
C LEU A 188 -3.24 -5.80 -23.79
N LYS A 189 -2.15 -5.60 -24.55
CA LYS A 189 -1.93 -6.32 -25.82
C LYS A 189 -1.72 -7.82 -25.65
N LEU A 190 -1.26 -8.27 -24.49
CA LEU A 190 -1.05 -9.66 -24.16
C LEU A 190 -2.29 -10.30 -23.50
N ASP A 191 -3.39 -9.58 -23.46
CA ASP A 191 -4.67 -10.04 -22.87
C ASP A 191 -4.51 -10.49 -21.42
N THR A 192 -3.70 -9.73 -20.63
CA THR A 192 -3.57 -9.95 -19.19
C THR A 192 -4.85 -9.49 -18.51
N GLU A 193 -5.49 -10.36 -17.78
CA GLU A 193 -6.70 -10.09 -17.01
C GLU A 193 -6.35 -9.77 -15.57
N VAL A 194 -7.00 -8.77 -14.98
CA VAL A 194 -6.93 -8.49 -13.55
C VAL A 194 -8.32 -8.62 -12.95
N THR A 195 -8.47 -9.50 -11.98
CA THR A 195 -9.74 -9.77 -11.30
C THR A 195 -9.66 -9.44 -9.83
N ILE A 196 -10.81 -9.13 -9.23
CA ILE A 196 -10.96 -9.04 -7.78
C ILE A 196 -11.23 -10.47 -7.29
N GLY A 197 -10.30 -10.97 -6.47
CA GLY A 197 -10.40 -12.28 -5.86
C GLY A 197 -11.34 -12.30 -4.67
N THR A 198 -11.78 -13.50 -4.34
CA THR A 198 -12.61 -13.85 -3.17
C THR A 198 -11.74 -14.38 -2.03
N LYS A 199 -12.38 -14.77 -0.92
CA LYS A 199 -11.68 -15.47 0.17
C LYS A 199 -11.02 -16.77 -0.29
N ASP A 200 -11.68 -17.53 -1.16
CA ASP A 200 -11.16 -18.82 -1.65
C ASP A 200 -9.87 -18.67 -2.48
N ASP A 201 -9.71 -17.51 -3.12
CA ASP A 201 -8.51 -17.18 -3.90
C ASP A 201 -7.29 -16.81 -3.02
N LEU A 202 -7.46 -16.67 -1.70
CA LEU A 202 -6.33 -16.42 -0.78
C LEU A 202 -5.33 -17.56 -0.75
N LYS A 203 -5.75 -18.79 -1.03
CA LYS A 203 -4.85 -19.94 -1.17
C LYS A 203 -3.86 -19.76 -2.32
N GLU A 204 -4.36 -19.29 -3.45
CA GLU A 204 -3.52 -18.99 -4.63
C GLU A 204 -2.57 -17.81 -4.32
N PHE A 205 -3.08 -16.75 -3.68
CA PHE A 205 -2.25 -15.65 -3.22
C PHE A 205 -1.13 -16.12 -2.28
N TYR A 206 -1.44 -16.97 -1.30
CA TYR A 206 -0.44 -17.52 -0.39
C TYR A 206 0.59 -18.38 -1.12
N HIS A 207 0.15 -19.22 -2.06
CA HIS A 207 1.05 -19.98 -2.92
C HIS A 207 2.04 -19.06 -3.67
N LEU A 208 1.57 -18.00 -4.28
CA LEU A 208 2.42 -17.01 -4.98
C LEU A 208 3.39 -16.28 -4.02
N MET A 209 2.95 -15.99 -2.79
CA MET A 209 3.82 -15.43 -1.75
C MET A 209 4.94 -16.40 -1.39
N THR A 210 4.66 -17.69 -1.26
CA THR A 210 5.67 -18.74 -0.95
C THR A 210 6.70 -18.86 -2.07
N LEU A 211 6.27 -18.83 -3.33
CA LEU A 211 7.18 -18.80 -4.48
C LEU A 211 8.06 -17.56 -4.50
N THR A 212 7.49 -16.41 -4.12
CA THR A 212 8.21 -15.15 -4.06
C THR A 212 9.21 -15.13 -2.91
N GLU A 213 8.86 -15.71 -1.75
CA GLU A 213 9.73 -15.92 -0.58
C GLU A 213 10.98 -16.70 -0.97
N SER A 214 10.81 -17.85 -1.63
CA SER A 214 11.92 -18.69 -2.09
C SER A 214 12.88 -17.95 -3.04
N ARG A 215 12.34 -17.03 -3.85
CA ARG A 215 13.12 -16.28 -4.86
C ARG A 215 13.80 -15.04 -4.30
N LYS A 216 13.22 -14.39 -3.28
CA LYS A 216 13.61 -13.05 -2.80
C LYS A 216 14.22 -13.04 -1.42
N ASP A 217 14.33 -14.20 -0.78
CA ASP A 217 14.94 -14.37 0.55
C ASP A 217 14.31 -13.45 1.61
N PHE A 218 12.98 -13.49 1.71
CA PHE A 218 12.22 -12.85 2.79
C PHE A 218 11.25 -13.85 3.40
N ILE A 219 10.78 -13.59 4.61
CA ILE A 219 9.80 -14.43 5.30
C ILE A 219 8.41 -13.81 5.13
N SER A 220 7.50 -14.56 4.50
CA SER A 220 6.10 -14.19 4.39
C SER A 220 5.32 -14.57 5.67
N TYR A 221 4.13 -13.99 5.84
CA TYR A 221 3.20 -14.50 6.84
C TYR A 221 2.55 -15.79 6.35
N ASN A 222 2.03 -16.60 7.28
CA ASN A 222 1.28 -17.82 6.95
C ASN A 222 -0.11 -17.50 6.36
N GLU A 223 -0.74 -18.50 5.75
CA GLU A 223 -2.05 -18.39 5.11
C GLU A 223 -3.12 -17.82 6.05
N ASP A 224 -3.19 -18.33 7.27
CA ASP A 224 -4.12 -17.90 8.32
C ASP A 224 -3.98 -16.40 8.68
N TYR A 225 -2.80 -15.80 8.52
CA TYR A 225 -2.62 -14.36 8.67
C TYR A 225 -3.41 -13.57 7.62
N TYR A 226 -3.34 -13.99 6.35
CA TYR A 226 -4.03 -13.32 5.25
C TYR A 226 -5.54 -13.56 5.29
N GLU A 227 -5.97 -14.76 5.63
CA GLU A 227 -7.40 -15.09 5.82
C GLU A 227 -8.01 -14.23 6.93
N THR A 228 -7.39 -14.18 8.09
CA THR A 228 -7.86 -13.37 9.21
C THR A 228 -7.89 -11.89 8.88
N LEU A 229 -6.89 -11.36 8.15
CA LEU A 229 -6.88 -9.98 7.69
C LEU A 229 -8.08 -9.72 6.77
N TYR A 230 -8.27 -10.60 5.78
CA TYR A 230 -9.37 -10.47 4.84
C TYR A 230 -10.74 -10.49 5.53
N GLU A 231 -10.96 -11.44 6.45
CA GLU A 231 -12.21 -11.58 7.20
C GLU A 231 -12.52 -10.36 8.07
N ILE A 232 -11.55 -9.92 8.88
CA ILE A 232 -11.76 -8.79 9.79
C ILE A 232 -12.01 -7.50 9.03
N PHE A 233 -11.25 -7.24 7.96
CA PHE A 233 -11.42 -6.00 7.20
C PHE A 233 -12.68 -5.99 6.34
N ASN A 234 -13.13 -7.13 5.84
CA ASN A 234 -14.38 -7.22 5.07
C ASN A 234 -15.62 -7.49 5.93
N GLY A 235 -15.43 -7.82 7.20
CA GLY A 235 -16.51 -7.92 8.20
C GLY A 235 -16.91 -6.58 8.83
N ASN A 236 -16.23 -5.48 8.48
CA ASN A 236 -16.53 -4.13 8.97
C ASN A 236 -16.85 -3.21 7.78
N GLU A 237 -17.98 -2.52 7.83
CA GLU A 237 -18.47 -1.62 6.76
C GLU A 237 -17.53 -0.41 6.49
N ASN A 238 -16.72 -0.02 7.48
CA ASN A 238 -15.78 1.10 7.38
C ASN A 238 -14.38 0.70 6.89
N SER A 239 -14.17 -0.58 6.58
CA SER A 239 -12.88 -1.07 6.06
C SER A 239 -13.07 -2.10 4.97
N LYS A 240 -12.03 -2.29 4.15
CA LYS A 240 -12.04 -3.28 3.08
C LYS A 240 -10.63 -3.77 2.79
N ALA A 241 -10.47 -5.08 2.68
CA ALA A 241 -9.31 -5.72 2.08
C ALA A 241 -9.69 -6.24 0.69
N THR A 242 -9.03 -5.76 -0.34
CA THR A 242 -9.28 -6.20 -1.73
C THR A 242 -8.10 -6.99 -2.23
N LEU A 243 -8.35 -8.21 -2.68
CA LEU A 243 -7.37 -9.05 -3.35
C LEU A 243 -7.46 -8.81 -4.86
N PHE A 244 -6.35 -8.41 -5.49
CA PHE A 244 -6.23 -8.33 -6.93
C PHE A 244 -5.37 -9.49 -7.42
N LEU A 245 -5.86 -10.23 -8.41
CA LEU A 245 -5.14 -11.32 -9.06
C LEU A 245 -4.95 -11.00 -10.53
N GLY A 246 -3.71 -11.03 -10.99
CA GLY A 246 -3.38 -10.93 -12.41
C GLY A 246 -3.33 -12.33 -13.03
N LYS A 247 -3.98 -12.53 -14.17
CA LYS A 247 -3.95 -13.81 -14.92
C LYS A 247 -3.42 -13.59 -16.33
N VAL A 248 -2.54 -14.48 -16.76
CA VAL A 248 -2.07 -14.54 -18.14
C VAL A 248 -2.60 -15.81 -18.75
N HIS A 249 -3.40 -15.67 -19.81
CA HIS A 249 -3.96 -16.78 -20.59
C HIS A 249 -3.06 -17.08 -21.78
N PHE A 250 -2.18 -18.06 -21.68
CA PHE A 250 -1.16 -18.32 -22.71
C PHE A 250 -1.76 -18.52 -24.11
N ASN A 251 -2.91 -19.20 -24.22
CA ASN A 251 -3.58 -19.37 -25.50
C ASN A 251 -4.03 -18.04 -26.13
N LYS A 252 -4.59 -17.15 -25.32
CA LYS A 252 -5.02 -15.82 -25.78
C LYS A 252 -3.81 -14.96 -26.14
N THR A 253 -2.79 -14.96 -25.29
CA THR A 253 -1.52 -14.23 -25.51
C THR A 253 -0.83 -14.69 -26.81
N ILE A 254 -0.68 -16.01 -27.03
CA ILE A 254 -0.07 -16.55 -28.24
C ILE A 254 -0.88 -16.13 -29.48
N LYS A 255 -2.21 -16.26 -29.46
CA LYS A 255 -3.07 -15.81 -30.57
C LYS A 255 -2.94 -14.31 -30.84
N ALA A 256 -2.87 -13.47 -29.80
CA ALA A 256 -2.67 -12.02 -29.95
C ALA A 256 -1.31 -11.71 -30.59
N LEU A 257 -0.25 -12.39 -30.19
CA LEU A 257 1.09 -12.24 -30.76
C LEU A 257 1.13 -12.73 -32.23
N GLU A 258 0.52 -13.86 -32.54
CA GLU A 258 0.43 -14.39 -33.91
C GLU A 258 -0.35 -13.44 -34.82
N LYS A 259 -1.44 -12.83 -34.33
CA LYS A 259 -2.17 -11.77 -35.07
C LYS A 259 -1.28 -10.55 -35.35
N ASN A 260 -0.54 -10.09 -34.33
CA ASN A 260 0.39 -8.96 -34.52
C ASN A 260 1.53 -9.31 -35.49
N LEU A 261 2.06 -10.54 -35.44
CA LEU A 261 3.08 -11.02 -36.35
C LEU A 261 2.58 -11.00 -37.81
N LYS A 262 1.33 -11.39 -38.02
CA LYS A 262 0.70 -11.34 -39.36
C LYS A 262 0.63 -9.88 -39.86
N ILE A 263 0.16 -8.94 -39.03
CA ILE A 263 0.11 -7.51 -39.40
C ILE A 263 1.49 -6.98 -39.80
N ILE A 264 2.55 -7.33 -39.05
CA ILE A 264 3.90 -6.90 -39.35
C ILE A 264 4.41 -7.52 -40.66
N ASN A 265 4.13 -8.80 -40.89
CA ASN A 265 4.49 -9.47 -42.15
C ASN A 265 3.78 -8.79 -43.35
N ASP A 266 2.49 -8.46 -43.23
CA ASP A 266 1.73 -7.77 -44.25
C ASP A 266 2.33 -6.36 -44.52
N GLN A 267 2.73 -5.63 -43.47
CA GLN A 267 3.40 -4.34 -43.60
C GLN A 267 4.78 -4.44 -44.31
N ILE A 268 5.55 -5.50 -44.03
CA ILE A 268 6.82 -5.75 -44.69
C ILE A 268 6.60 -6.09 -46.16
N SER A 269 5.58 -6.88 -46.51
CA SER A 269 5.29 -7.31 -47.89
C SER A 269 4.87 -6.17 -48.82
N ILE A 270 4.33 -5.07 -48.27
CA ILE A 270 3.90 -3.89 -49.05
C ILE A 270 5.09 -2.96 -49.34
N LEU A 271 6.24 -3.10 -48.63
CA LEU A 271 7.38 -2.26 -48.87
C LEU A 271 8.05 -2.63 -50.23
N PRO A 272 8.43 -1.63 -51.06
CA PRO A 272 9.08 -1.89 -52.33
C PRO A 272 10.40 -2.67 -52.12
N ILE A 273 10.65 -3.64 -52.99
CA ILE A 273 11.86 -4.51 -52.90
C ILE A 273 13.11 -3.79 -53.43
N ASP A 274 12.95 -2.93 -54.43
CA ASP A 274 14.02 -2.24 -55.09
C ASP A 274 13.99 -0.71 -54.85
N ASN A 275 15.14 -0.09 -54.78
CA ASN A 275 15.34 1.37 -54.64
C ASN A 275 14.68 2.00 -53.40
N LEU A 276 14.77 1.34 -52.25
CA LEU A 276 14.28 1.84 -50.98
C LEU A 276 14.86 3.21 -50.62
N SER A 277 13.98 4.18 -50.39
CA SER A 277 14.41 5.45 -49.79
C SER A 277 14.99 5.20 -48.38
N LYS A 278 15.80 6.15 -47.88
CA LYS A 278 16.37 6.05 -46.51
C LYS A 278 15.28 5.81 -45.43
N SER A 279 14.12 6.46 -45.59
CA SER A 279 12.97 6.29 -44.70
C SER A 279 12.42 4.86 -44.77
N ALA A 280 12.25 4.30 -45.98
CA ALA A 280 11.76 2.94 -46.18
C ALA A 280 12.70 1.88 -45.62
N LYS A 281 14.04 2.09 -45.77
CA LYS A 281 15.06 1.23 -45.15
C LYS A 281 14.96 1.22 -43.62
N ASN A 282 14.81 2.40 -43.02
CA ASN A 282 14.65 2.50 -41.57
C ASN A 282 13.36 1.81 -41.10
N LYS A 283 12.27 1.97 -41.83
CA LYS A 283 10.98 1.32 -41.53
C LYS A 283 11.08 -0.20 -41.66
N LEU A 284 11.74 -0.71 -42.69
CA LEU A 284 11.96 -2.16 -42.87
C LEU A 284 12.82 -2.72 -41.74
N LYS A 285 13.88 -2.03 -41.32
CA LYS A 285 14.72 -2.43 -40.19
C LYS A 285 13.90 -2.49 -38.88
N GLU A 286 13.07 -1.47 -38.64
CA GLU A 286 12.19 -1.42 -37.47
C GLU A 286 11.21 -2.60 -37.45
N LEU A 287 10.49 -2.85 -38.56
CA LEU A 287 9.52 -3.95 -38.69
C LEU A 287 10.21 -5.32 -38.56
N THR A 288 11.39 -5.48 -39.11
CA THR A 288 12.18 -6.73 -38.99
C THR A 288 12.55 -7.00 -37.53
N ASN A 289 12.99 -5.97 -36.80
CA ASN A 289 13.30 -6.09 -35.37
C ASN A 289 12.01 -6.43 -34.56
N GLN A 290 10.89 -5.79 -34.86
CA GLN A 290 9.61 -6.10 -34.23
C GLN A 290 9.19 -7.55 -34.51
N LYS A 291 9.29 -8.01 -35.74
CA LYS A 291 9.04 -9.41 -36.14
C LYS A 291 9.86 -10.39 -35.31
N GLN A 292 11.19 -10.16 -35.24
CA GLN A 292 12.09 -11.05 -34.47
C GLN A 292 11.72 -11.09 -32.98
N ASN A 293 11.40 -9.95 -32.40
CA ASN A 293 11.01 -9.88 -30.98
C ASN A 293 9.67 -10.62 -30.73
N ILE A 294 8.67 -10.43 -31.58
CA ILE A 294 7.39 -11.13 -31.45
C ILE A 294 7.54 -12.64 -31.63
N THR A 295 8.37 -13.08 -32.59
CA THR A 295 8.64 -14.51 -32.79
C THR A 295 9.25 -15.14 -31.54
N LYS A 296 10.25 -14.48 -30.94
CA LYS A 296 10.86 -14.91 -29.66
C LYS A 296 9.83 -14.93 -28.52
N ASP A 297 8.98 -13.93 -28.45
CA ASP A 297 7.91 -13.89 -27.42
C ASP A 297 6.93 -15.07 -27.62
N ILE A 298 6.54 -15.39 -28.85
CA ILE A 298 5.65 -16.55 -29.15
C ILE A 298 6.30 -17.87 -28.70
N GLU A 299 7.56 -18.10 -29.02
CA GLU A 299 8.29 -19.30 -28.60
C GLU A 299 8.32 -19.41 -27.08
N LYS A 300 8.68 -18.33 -26.40
CA LYS A 300 8.74 -18.24 -24.95
C LYS A 300 7.37 -18.56 -24.29
N TYR A 301 6.28 -18.00 -24.83
CA TYR A 301 4.94 -18.29 -24.28
C TYR A 301 4.46 -19.71 -24.60
N LYS A 302 4.90 -20.31 -25.70
CA LYS A 302 4.67 -21.74 -25.98
C LYS A 302 5.43 -22.64 -25.01
N GLU A 303 6.65 -22.28 -24.58
CA GLU A 303 7.41 -22.97 -23.54
C GLU A 303 6.71 -22.85 -22.20
N TYR A 304 6.32 -21.63 -21.80
CA TYR A 304 5.58 -21.42 -20.55
C TYR A 304 4.26 -22.21 -20.51
N LYS A 305 3.55 -22.28 -21.65
CA LYS A 305 2.34 -23.11 -21.74
C LYS A 305 2.61 -24.59 -21.52
N LYS A 306 3.76 -25.11 -21.96
CA LYS A 306 4.15 -26.50 -21.70
C LYS A 306 4.48 -26.74 -20.24
N GLU A 307 5.11 -25.75 -19.58
CA GLU A 307 5.55 -25.86 -18.19
C GLU A 307 4.40 -25.63 -17.19
N TYR A 308 3.55 -24.63 -17.43
CA TYR A 308 2.55 -24.16 -16.46
C TYR A 308 1.08 -24.44 -16.88
N GLY A 309 0.83 -25.05 -18.04
CA GLY A 309 -0.52 -25.27 -18.56
C GLY A 309 -1.05 -24.08 -19.36
N ASN A 310 -2.38 -23.89 -19.38
CA ASN A 310 -3.01 -22.87 -20.23
C ASN A 310 -2.99 -21.47 -19.62
N ASP A 311 -2.92 -21.37 -18.32
CA ASP A 311 -3.06 -20.11 -17.55
C ASP A 311 -2.06 -20.07 -16.41
N ILE A 312 -1.65 -18.87 -16.03
CA ILE A 312 -0.84 -18.63 -14.83
C ILE A 312 -1.39 -17.41 -14.09
N THR A 313 -1.45 -17.49 -12.77
CA THR A 313 -1.76 -16.36 -11.87
C THR A 313 -0.47 -15.66 -11.46
N LEU A 314 -0.53 -14.30 -11.37
CA LEU A 314 0.58 -13.42 -11.03
C LEU A 314 0.26 -12.63 -9.76
#